data_9e7a2bfc1c23a7dc7dcfa349db853df5
#
_entry.id   9e7a2bfc1c23a7dc7dcfa349db853df5
#
_cell.length_a   1.000
_cell.length_b   1.000
_cell.length_c   1.000
_cell.angle_alpha   90.00
_cell.angle_beta   90.00
_cell.angle_gamma   90.00
#
_symmetry.space_group_name_H-M   'P 1'
#
loop_
_entity.id
_entity.type
_entity.pdbx_description
1 polymer ?
#
loop_
_entity_poly.entity_id
_entity_poly.type
_entity_poly.pdbx_seq_one_letter_code
_entity_poly.pdbx_strand_id
1 'polypeptide(L)'
;MFKKILVTIACVSLMAFAAEDPVAAIQKKDAELQTLLKKSSRNSKEAERVKNLLNDSFDFALLAKKSLSANDWKAQDAASQDKFVNEFQRMVRNSSAKRLELYRADSTIYEPAKMKGDNEARVVAHLWNKGKESVLEYKMSLVDGKWKAWDLVIDDLSTARNYKEQFSQILKNKSFAELIDIISKKADETEK
;
A
#
# COMPACT_ATOMS: atom_id res chain seq x y z
N MET A 1 19.67 -55.74 34.19
CA MET A 1 18.40 -55.11 33.73
C MET A 1 18.72 -53.78 33.08
N PHE A 2 18.88 -53.73 31.75
CA PHE A 2 19.14 -52.50 31.03
C PHE A 2 17.82 -51.94 30.48
N LYS A 3 17.36 -50.79 31.01
CA LYS A 3 16.23 -50.05 30.46
C LYS A 3 16.65 -49.31 29.20
N LYS A 4 16.14 -49.73 28.06
CA LYS A 4 16.27 -48.99 26.79
C LYS A 4 15.34 -47.78 26.84
N ILE A 5 15.91 -46.57 26.86
CA ILE A 5 15.19 -45.31 26.71
C ILE A 5 15.02 -45.09 25.20
N LEU A 6 13.77 -45.18 24.73
CA LEU A 6 13.41 -44.87 23.36
C LEU A 6 13.20 -43.33 23.26
N VAL A 7 14.18 -42.62 22.65
CA VAL A 7 14.03 -41.21 22.37
C VAL A 7 13.29 -41.05 21.04
N THR A 8 12.02 -40.68 21.12
CA THR A 8 11.21 -40.38 19.95
C THR A 8 11.53 -38.95 19.53
N ILE A 9 12.29 -38.79 18.47
CA ILE A 9 12.54 -37.47 17.82
C ILE A 9 11.27 -37.13 17.03
N ALA A 10 10.46 -36.20 17.55
CA ALA A 10 9.36 -35.62 16.82
C ALA A 10 9.94 -34.64 15.79
N CYS A 11 10.01 -35.05 14.54
CA CYS A 11 10.26 -34.13 13.42
C CYS A 11 9.06 -33.17 13.28
N VAL A 12 9.17 -31.98 13.86
CA VAL A 12 8.27 -30.87 13.54
C VAL A 12 8.66 -30.37 12.15
N SER A 13 7.92 -30.83 11.14
CA SER A 13 8.02 -30.27 9.79
C SER A 13 7.53 -28.82 9.84
N LEU A 14 8.44 -27.84 9.86
CA LEU A 14 8.09 -26.46 9.52
C LEU A 14 7.60 -26.46 8.06
N MET A 15 6.29 -26.45 7.87
CA MET A 15 5.72 -26.08 6.57
C MET A 15 6.01 -24.58 6.37
N ALA A 16 7.08 -24.28 5.64
CA ALA A 16 7.26 -22.96 5.10
C ALA A 16 6.11 -22.71 4.12
N PHE A 17 5.10 -21.95 4.53
CA PHE A 17 4.11 -21.42 3.60
C PHE A 17 4.86 -20.49 2.67
N ALA A 18 5.05 -20.90 1.42
CA ALA A 18 5.52 -19.99 0.38
C ALA A 18 4.55 -18.81 0.31
N ALA A 19 5.10 -17.59 0.31
CA ALA A 19 4.26 -16.41 0.13
C ALA A 19 3.50 -16.52 -1.19
N GLU A 20 2.26 -16.01 -1.22
CA GLU A 20 1.46 -15.90 -2.43
C GLU A 20 2.25 -15.15 -3.52
N ASP A 21 2.06 -15.50 -4.79
CA ASP A 21 2.63 -14.73 -5.91
C ASP A 21 2.17 -13.26 -5.85
N PRO A 22 3.06 -12.27 -6.00
CA PRO A 22 2.69 -10.85 -5.87
C PRO A 22 1.67 -10.38 -6.93
N VAL A 23 1.67 -10.97 -8.14
CA VAL A 23 0.66 -10.69 -9.17
C VAL A 23 -0.69 -11.22 -8.71
N ALA A 24 -0.76 -12.46 -8.23
CA ALA A 24 -1.98 -13.07 -7.74
C ALA A 24 -2.58 -12.29 -6.56
N ALA A 25 -1.71 -11.79 -5.66
CA ALA A 25 -2.12 -10.96 -4.51
C ALA A 25 -2.81 -9.66 -4.94
N ILE A 26 -2.31 -8.98 -5.99
CA ILE A 26 -2.94 -7.77 -6.55
C ILE A 26 -4.19 -8.13 -7.34
N GLN A 27 -4.13 -9.10 -8.24
CA GLN A 27 -5.26 -9.50 -9.09
C GLN A 27 -6.52 -9.82 -8.29
N LYS A 28 -6.37 -10.55 -7.18
CA LYS A 28 -7.49 -10.91 -6.31
C LYS A 28 -8.19 -9.68 -5.73
N LYS A 29 -7.42 -8.68 -5.28
CA LYS A 29 -7.96 -7.44 -4.69
C LYS A 29 -8.55 -6.53 -5.76
N ASP A 30 -7.90 -6.40 -6.90
CA ASP A 30 -8.38 -5.60 -8.02
C ASP A 30 -9.68 -6.17 -8.60
N ALA A 31 -9.81 -7.49 -8.75
CA ALA A 31 -11.04 -8.11 -9.24
C ALA A 31 -12.26 -7.79 -8.33
N GLU A 32 -12.07 -7.84 -7.03
CA GLU A 32 -13.11 -7.45 -6.07
C GLU A 32 -13.41 -5.95 -6.14
N LEU A 33 -12.38 -5.12 -6.21
CA LEU A 33 -12.51 -3.66 -6.34
C LEU A 33 -13.28 -3.29 -7.60
N GLN A 34 -12.92 -3.86 -8.77
CA GLN A 34 -13.61 -3.63 -10.04
C GLN A 34 -15.09 -4.02 -9.96
N THR A 35 -15.40 -5.15 -9.30
CA THR A 35 -16.80 -5.58 -9.10
C THR A 35 -17.61 -4.55 -8.32
N LEU A 36 -17.02 -3.95 -7.29
CA LEU A 36 -17.66 -2.90 -6.49
C LEU A 36 -17.75 -1.56 -7.25
N LEU A 37 -16.74 -1.23 -8.05
CA LEU A 37 -16.70 0.02 -8.82
C LEU A 37 -17.66 0.03 -10.01
N LYS A 38 -18.02 -1.13 -10.57
CA LYS A 38 -18.99 -1.25 -11.67
C LYS A 38 -20.44 -0.95 -11.23
N LYS A 39 -20.74 -0.98 -9.94
CA LYS A 39 -22.08 -0.66 -9.42
C LYS A 39 -22.36 0.84 -9.56
N SER A 40 -23.56 1.18 -10.02
CA SER A 40 -24.01 2.58 -10.14
C SER A 40 -24.20 3.27 -8.78
N SER A 41 -24.54 2.49 -7.75
CA SER A 41 -24.57 2.95 -6.36
C SER A 41 -24.03 1.85 -5.45
N ARG A 42 -23.46 2.26 -4.33
CA ARG A 42 -22.93 1.35 -3.29
C ARG A 42 -23.66 1.64 -1.98
N ASN A 43 -24.09 0.58 -1.31
CA ASN A 43 -24.57 0.71 0.06
C ASN A 43 -23.41 0.93 1.05
N SER A 44 -23.71 1.23 2.31
CA SER A 44 -22.68 1.52 3.33
C SER A 44 -21.69 0.38 3.54
N LYS A 45 -22.13 -0.89 3.47
CA LYS A 45 -21.25 -2.07 3.60
C LYS A 45 -20.28 -2.18 2.41
N GLU A 46 -20.75 -1.90 1.20
CA GLU A 46 -19.93 -1.92 -0.01
C GLU A 46 -18.92 -0.77 -0.03
N ALA A 47 -19.33 0.41 0.41
CA ALA A 47 -18.42 1.55 0.56
C ALA A 47 -17.32 1.25 1.60
N GLU A 48 -17.69 0.64 2.73
CA GLU A 48 -16.73 0.20 3.75
C GLU A 48 -15.80 -0.91 3.22
N ARG A 49 -16.35 -1.86 2.43
CA ARG A 49 -15.52 -2.91 1.80
C ARG A 49 -14.48 -2.33 0.84
N VAL A 50 -14.82 -1.32 0.04
CA VAL A 50 -13.86 -0.60 -0.82
C VAL A 50 -12.75 0.03 0.01
N LYS A 51 -13.09 0.72 1.11
CA LYS A 51 -12.07 1.27 2.02
C LYS A 51 -11.14 0.19 2.57
N ASN A 52 -11.70 -0.94 3.00
CA ASN A 52 -10.93 -2.05 3.56
C ASN A 52 -10.02 -2.70 2.51
N LEU A 53 -10.49 -2.90 1.28
CA LEU A 53 -9.66 -3.40 0.19
C LEU A 53 -8.45 -2.51 -0.07
N LEU A 54 -8.64 -1.19 -0.12
CA LEU A 54 -7.55 -0.23 -0.27
C LEU A 54 -6.61 -0.28 0.93
N ASN A 55 -7.16 -0.29 2.15
CA ASN A 55 -6.39 -0.31 3.38
C ASN A 55 -5.51 -1.56 3.50
N ASP A 56 -6.06 -2.73 3.17
CA ASP A 56 -5.36 -4.02 3.25
C ASP A 56 -4.35 -4.20 2.11
N SER A 57 -4.46 -3.40 1.05
CA SER A 57 -3.59 -3.47 -0.12
C SER A 57 -2.29 -2.68 0.06
N PHE A 58 -2.26 -1.69 0.97
CA PHE A 58 -1.14 -0.77 1.11
C PHE A 58 -0.40 -0.90 2.44
N ASP A 59 0.93 -0.78 2.37
CA ASP A 59 1.80 -0.50 3.52
C ASP A 59 1.97 1.02 3.65
N PHE A 60 1.04 1.64 4.38
CA PHE A 60 1.06 3.09 4.58
C PHE A 60 2.24 3.56 5.43
N ALA A 61 2.76 2.72 6.33
CA ALA A 61 3.92 3.07 7.13
C ALA A 61 5.18 3.20 6.25
N LEU A 62 5.38 2.25 5.33
CA LEU A 62 6.48 2.32 4.39
C LEU A 62 6.29 3.45 3.37
N LEU A 63 5.06 3.67 2.87
CA LEU A 63 4.75 4.81 2.00
C LEU A 63 5.09 6.12 2.70
N ALA A 64 4.66 6.33 3.95
CA ALA A 64 4.96 7.52 4.74
C ALA A 64 6.48 7.73 4.88
N LYS A 65 7.21 6.70 5.29
CA LYS A 65 8.67 6.74 5.40
C LYS A 65 9.36 7.09 4.08
N LYS A 66 8.88 6.54 2.95
CA LYS A 66 9.42 6.82 1.60
C LYS A 66 9.02 8.18 1.06
N SER A 67 7.98 8.80 1.62
CA SER A 67 7.52 10.16 1.31
C SER A 67 8.30 11.26 2.04
N LEU A 68 9.39 10.92 2.73
CA LEU A 68 10.35 11.84 3.34
C LEU A 68 11.76 11.56 2.84
N SER A 69 12.67 12.53 3.02
CA SER A 69 14.09 12.24 2.87
C SER A 69 14.55 11.33 4.02
N ALA A 70 15.64 10.57 3.81
CA ALA A 70 16.18 9.71 4.86
C ALA A 70 16.64 10.53 6.09
N ASN A 71 17.12 11.76 5.87
CA ASN A 71 17.56 12.64 6.94
C ASN A 71 16.36 13.19 7.73
N ASP A 72 15.32 13.69 7.04
CA ASP A 72 14.11 14.19 7.69
C ASP A 72 13.43 13.12 8.53
N TRP A 73 13.37 11.87 8.02
CA TRP A 73 12.83 10.74 8.78
C TRP A 73 13.67 10.41 10.03
N LYS A 74 15.00 10.29 9.87
CA LYS A 74 15.90 9.91 10.97
C LYS A 74 16.04 10.99 12.05
N ALA A 75 15.78 12.24 11.72
CA ALA A 75 15.82 13.36 12.65
C ALA A 75 14.64 13.37 13.64
N GLN A 76 13.59 12.55 13.40
CA GLN A 76 12.40 12.51 14.23
C GLN A 76 12.49 11.38 15.25
N ASP A 77 11.95 11.62 16.44
CA ASP A 77 11.73 10.58 17.44
C ASP A 77 10.57 9.63 17.03
N ALA A 78 10.46 8.50 17.71
CA ALA A 78 9.46 7.48 17.39
C ALA A 78 8.02 8.03 17.48
N ALA A 79 7.71 8.85 18.47
CA ALA A 79 6.37 9.42 18.67
C ALA A 79 5.99 10.36 17.51
N SER A 80 6.93 11.19 17.06
CA SER A 80 6.75 12.08 15.89
C SER A 80 6.61 11.28 14.59
N GLN A 81 7.37 10.20 14.41
CA GLN A 81 7.25 9.30 13.28
C GLN A 81 5.88 8.63 13.25
N ASP A 82 5.41 8.09 14.37
CA ASP A 82 4.09 7.44 14.48
C ASP A 82 2.96 8.43 14.22
N LYS A 83 3.03 9.64 14.76
CA LYS A 83 2.04 10.70 14.50
C LYS A 83 1.99 11.04 13.02
N PHE A 84 3.16 11.22 12.38
CA PHE A 84 3.24 11.48 10.94
C PHE A 84 2.62 10.34 10.11
N VAL A 85 2.96 9.08 10.40
CA VAL A 85 2.41 7.91 9.70
C VAL A 85 0.88 7.89 9.82
N ASN A 86 0.34 8.09 11.02
CA ASN A 86 -1.10 8.05 11.26
C ASN A 86 -1.85 9.15 10.48
N GLU A 87 -1.39 10.40 10.55
CA GLU A 87 -2.02 11.51 9.85
C GLU A 87 -1.87 11.40 8.34
N PHE A 88 -0.69 10.99 7.86
CA PHE A 88 -0.46 10.78 6.45
C PHE A 88 -1.32 9.64 5.88
N GLN A 89 -1.43 8.53 6.60
CA GLN A 89 -2.32 7.42 6.24
C GLN A 89 -3.77 7.87 6.15
N ARG A 90 -4.26 8.65 7.13
CA ARG A 90 -5.61 9.21 7.13
C ARG A 90 -5.84 10.10 5.89
N MET A 91 -4.93 11.00 5.60
CA MET A 91 -4.99 11.87 4.42
C MET A 91 -5.00 11.09 3.11
N VAL A 92 -4.12 10.10 2.94
CA VAL A 92 -4.04 9.30 1.71
C VAL A 92 -5.30 8.46 1.50
N ARG A 93 -5.81 7.82 2.56
CA ARG A 93 -7.07 7.04 2.50
C ARG A 93 -8.25 7.88 2.05
N ASN A 94 -8.43 9.06 2.64
CA ASN A 94 -9.53 9.95 2.31
C ASN A 94 -9.41 10.48 0.86
N SER A 95 -8.20 10.83 0.44
CA SER A 95 -7.92 11.28 -0.94
C SER A 95 -8.14 10.16 -1.97
N SER A 96 -7.76 8.92 -1.66
CA SER A 96 -7.92 7.78 -2.56
C SER A 96 -9.39 7.41 -2.75
N ALA A 97 -10.21 7.50 -1.70
CA ALA A 97 -11.64 7.26 -1.79
C ALA A 97 -12.35 8.19 -2.79
N LYS A 98 -11.89 9.45 -2.91
CA LYS A 98 -12.42 10.42 -3.88
C LYS A 98 -11.96 10.16 -5.32
N ARG A 99 -10.87 9.40 -5.51
CA ARG A 99 -10.26 9.11 -6.82
C ARG A 99 -10.56 7.70 -7.33
N LEU A 100 -11.49 6.98 -6.70
CA LEU A 100 -11.82 5.59 -7.07
C LEU A 100 -12.22 5.41 -8.53
N GLU A 101 -12.81 6.42 -9.15
CA GLU A 101 -13.19 6.38 -10.57
C GLU A 101 -11.97 6.22 -11.50
N LEU A 102 -10.77 6.65 -11.07
CA LEU A 102 -9.53 6.47 -11.84
C LEU A 102 -9.09 5.01 -11.92
N TYR A 103 -9.58 4.18 -11.00
CA TYR A 103 -9.28 2.74 -10.98
C TYR A 103 -10.31 1.89 -11.73
N ARG A 104 -11.36 2.51 -12.31
CA ARG A 104 -12.30 1.77 -13.15
C ARG A 104 -11.61 1.30 -14.41
N ALA A 105 -11.75 0.00 -14.69
CA ALA A 105 -11.23 -0.60 -15.91
C ALA A 105 -12.28 -1.53 -16.54
N ASP A 106 -12.32 -1.53 -17.87
CA ASP A 106 -13.07 -2.50 -18.67
C ASP A 106 -12.29 -3.81 -18.74
N SER A 107 -10.95 -3.70 -18.81
CA SER A 107 -10.02 -4.83 -18.77
C SER A 107 -8.70 -4.44 -18.13
N THR A 108 -8.02 -5.42 -17.53
CA THR A 108 -6.70 -5.25 -16.92
C THR A 108 -5.82 -6.43 -17.33
N ILE A 109 -4.59 -6.14 -17.79
CA ILE A 109 -3.55 -7.13 -18.08
C ILE A 109 -2.38 -6.87 -17.14
N TYR A 110 -1.87 -7.93 -16.53
CA TYR A 110 -0.73 -7.84 -15.59
C TYR A 110 0.51 -8.45 -16.25
N GLU A 111 1.64 -7.77 -16.11
CA GLU A 111 2.94 -8.35 -16.44
C GLU A 111 3.40 -9.31 -15.33
N PRO A 112 4.30 -10.26 -15.66
CA PRO A 112 4.99 -11.05 -14.64
C PRO A 112 5.71 -10.16 -13.63
N ALA A 113 5.63 -10.52 -12.34
CA ALA A 113 6.29 -9.75 -11.28
C ALA A 113 7.81 -9.69 -11.48
N LYS A 114 8.39 -8.52 -11.30
CA LYS A 114 9.84 -8.32 -11.22
C LYS A 114 10.25 -8.35 -9.76
N MET A 115 10.81 -9.47 -9.32
CA MET A 115 11.28 -9.65 -7.95
C MET A 115 12.60 -8.91 -7.70
N LYS A 116 12.76 -8.37 -6.47
CA LYS A 116 14.02 -7.85 -5.96
C LYS A 116 14.29 -8.50 -4.61
N GLY A 117 15.07 -9.57 -4.63
CA GLY A 117 15.21 -10.48 -3.49
C GLY A 117 13.88 -11.18 -3.19
N ASP A 118 13.72 -11.65 -1.94
CA ASP A 118 12.56 -12.45 -1.55
C ASP A 118 11.37 -11.60 -1.04
N ASN A 119 11.62 -10.32 -0.71
CA ASN A 119 10.68 -9.48 0.04
C ASN A 119 10.24 -8.21 -0.70
N GLU A 120 10.74 -7.94 -1.90
CA GLU A 120 10.33 -6.80 -2.72
C GLU A 120 9.93 -7.27 -4.11
N ALA A 121 8.86 -6.68 -4.65
CA ALA A 121 8.40 -6.95 -6.01
C ALA A 121 7.89 -5.67 -6.69
N ARG A 122 7.89 -5.70 -8.03
CA ARG A 122 7.17 -4.75 -8.86
C ARG A 122 6.19 -5.51 -9.72
N VAL A 123 4.94 -5.06 -9.73
CA VAL A 123 3.88 -5.59 -10.57
C VAL A 123 3.37 -4.45 -11.45
N VAL A 124 3.38 -4.66 -12.75
CA VAL A 124 2.83 -3.71 -13.72
C VAL A 124 1.47 -4.21 -14.20
N ALA A 125 0.49 -3.32 -14.21
CA ALA A 125 -0.85 -3.55 -14.70
C ALA A 125 -1.19 -2.52 -15.78
N HIS A 126 -1.70 -2.99 -16.90
CA HIS A 126 -2.24 -2.19 -17.99
C HIS A 126 -3.76 -2.17 -17.86
N LEU A 127 -4.33 -1.03 -17.57
CA LEU A 127 -5.76 -0.83 -17.41
C LEU A 127 -6.33 -0.10 -18.63
N TRP A 128 -7.38 -0.67 -19.22
CA TRP A 128 -8.13 -0.03 -20.29
C TRP A 128 -9.50 0.41 -19.79
N ASN A 129 -9.85 1.67 -20.03
CA ASN A 129 -11.17 2.20 -19.75
C ASN A 129 -11.62 3.05 -20.94
N LYS A 130 -12.72 2.67 -21.59
CA LYS A 130 -13.26 3.33 -22.79
C LYS A 130 -12.22 3.55 -23.89
N GLY A 131 -11.37 2.55 -24.10
CA GLY A 131 -10.32 2.56 -25.13
C GLY A 131 -9.07 3.36 -24.75
N LYS A 132 -9.00 3.96 -23.57
CA LYS A 132 -7.81 4.64 -23.06
C LYS A 132 -7.06 3.72 -22.13
N GLU A 133 -5.75 3.59 -22.33
CA GLU A 133 -4.83 2.87 -21.47
C GLU A 133 -4.29 3.77 -20.37
N SER A 134 -4.12 3.19 -19.18
CA SER A 134 -3.31 3.72 -18.08
C SER A 134 -2.42 2.61 -17.54
N VAL A 135 -1.16 2.93 -17.28
CA VAL A 135 -0.19 1.97 -16.75
C VAL A 135 0.00 2.21 -15.26
N LEU A 136 -0.25 1.17 -14.46
CA LEU A 136 -0.05 1.17 -13.02
C LEU A 136 1.13 0.28 -12.66
N GLU A 137 2.12 0.81 -11.93
CA GLU A 137 3.19 0.01 -11.32
C GLU A 137 2.99 0.00 -9.80
N TYR A 138 2.81 -1.19 -9.23
CA TYR A 138 2.77 -1.43 -7.79
C TYR A 138 4.18 -1.78 -7.31
N LYS A 139 4.77 -0.96 -6.44
CA LYS A 139 5.98 -1.33 -5.70
C LYS A 139 5.56 -1.97 -4.40
N MET A 140 5.92 -3.21 -4.21
CA MET A 140 5.41 -4.06 -3.16
C MET A 140 6.51 -4.53 -2.21
N SER A 141 6.13 -4.78 -0.97
CA SER A 141 6.93 -5.46 0.05
C SER A 141 6.14 -6.60 0.67
N LEU A 142 6.85 -7.64 1.09
CA LEU A 142 6.28 -8.76 1.85
C LEU A 142 6.26 -8.39 3.34
N VAL A 143 5.07 -8.22 3.92
CA VAL A 143 4.85 -7.85 5.32
C VAL A 143 3.99 -8.93 5.97
N ASP A 144 4.52 -9.59 6.99
CA ASP A 144 3.83 -10.69 7.71
C ASP A 144 3.27 -11.77 6.76
N GLY A 145 4.07 -12.15 5.76
CA GLY A 145 3.71 -13.16 4.76
C GLY A 145 2.68 -12.70 3.72
N LYS A 146 2.35 -11.41 3.67
CA LYS A 146 1.39 -10.82 2.71
C LYS A 146 2.04 -9.73 1.87
N TRP A 147 1.81 -9.77 0.58
CA TRP A 147 2.22 -8.69 -0.31
C TRP A 147 1.37 -7.44 -0.12
N LYS A 148 2.04 -6.29 0.13
CA LYS A 148 1.42 -4.97 0.23
C LYS A 148 2.15 -3.97 -0.66
N ALA A 149 1.39 -3.14 -1.36
CA ALA A 149 1.96 -2.04 -2.12
C ALA A 149 2.36 -0.90 -1.18
N TRP A 150 3.56 -0.37 -1.33
CA TRP A 150 4.01 0.83 -0.61
C TRP A 150 4.14 2.06 -1.53
N ASP A 151 4.12 1.87 -2.84
CA ASP A 151 4.05 2.96 -3.82
C ASP A 151 3.19 2.53 -4.99
N LEU A 152 2.38 3.45 -5.49
CA LEU A 152 1.64 3.30 -6.73
C LEU A 152 2.13 4.37 -7.70
N VAL A 153 2.65 3.92 -8.83
CA VAL A 153 3.04 4.77 -9.95
C VAL A 153 1.94 4.68 -11.00
N ILE A 154 1.37 5.79 -11.40
CA ILE A 154 0.33 5.88 -12.42
C ILE A 154 0.88 6.75 -13.54
N ASP A 155 1.00 6.21 -14.75
CA ASP A 155 1.53 6.92 -15.91
C ASP A 155 2.83 7.68 -15.55
N ASP A 156 3.81 6.97 -14.97
CA ASP A 156 5.13 7.45 -14.48
C ASP A 156 5.10 8.39 -13.26
N LEU A 157 3.95 8.70 -12.70
CA LEU A 157 3.80 9.54 -11.50
C LEU A 157 3.78 8.70 -10.22
N SER A 158 4.92 8.61 -9.53
CA SER A 158 5.04 7.91 -8.24
C SER A 158 4.40 8.72 -7.11
N THR A 159 3.51 8.07 -6.36
CA THR A 159 2.86 8.65 -5.17
C THR A 159 3.88 9.05 -4.12
N ALA A 160 4.80 8.14 -3.77
CA ALA A 160 5.83 8.39 -2.75
C ALA A 160 6.76 9.55 -3.16
N ARG A 161 7.19 9.60 -4.43
CA ARG A 161 8.06 10.67 -4.95
C ARG A 161 7.35 12.02 -4.93
N ASN A 162 6.10 12.06 -5.36
CA ASN A 162 5.31 13.28 -5.39
C ASN A 162 5.13 13.87 -3.97
N TYR A 163 4.78 13.04 -2.98
CA TYR A 163 4.72 13.50 -1.59
C TYR A 163 6.08 13.92 -1.06
N LYS A 164 7.15 13.20 -1.39
CA LYS A 164 8.51 13.56 -0.97
C LYS A 164 8.92 14.94 -1.47
N GLU A 165 8.61 15.26 -2.71
CA GLU A 165 8.87 16.58 -3.28
C GLU A 165 8.06 17.66 -2.55
N GLN A 166 6.75 17.45 -2.33
CA GLN A 166 5.90 18.38 -1.60
C GLN A 166 6.37 18.61 -0.17
N PHE A 167 6.67 17.53 0.57
CA PHE A 167 7.09 17.63 1.97
C PHE A 167 8.48 18.26 2.10
N SER A 168 9.40 17.96 1.18
CA SER A 168 10.70 18.63 1.14
C SER A 168 10.58 20.14 0.94
N GLN A 169 9.63 20.62 0.13
CA GLN A 169 9.39 22.06 -0.02
C GLN A 169 8.82 22.69 1.25
N ILE A 170 7.90 22.01 1.93
CA ILE A 170 7.33 22.49 3.19
C ILE A 170 8.41 22.57 4.28
N LEU A 171 9.23 21.52 4.41
CA LEU A 171 10.28 21.42 5.43
C LEU A 171 11.45 22.39 5.23
N LYS A 172 11.55 23.07 4.08
CA LYS A 172 12.53 24.17 3.91
C LYS A 172 12.26 25.36 4.83
N ASN A 173 11.00 25.62 5.16
CA ASN A 173 10.57 26.82 5.89
C ASN A 173 9.69 26.51 7.10
N LYS A 174 9.39 25.24 7.38
CA LYS A 174 8.50 24.78 8.45
C LYS A 174 9.11 23.61 9.21
N SER A 175 8.73 23.49 10.46
CA SER A 175 9.09 22.37 11.31
C SER A 175 8.33 21.09 10.89
N PHE A 176 8.81 19.94 11.38
CA PHE A 176 8.13 18.65 11.16
C PHE A 176 6.74 18.61 11.84
N ALA A 177 6.58 19.25 13.00
CA ALA A 177 5.30 19.40 13.67
C ALA A 177 4.29 20.18 12.81
N GLU A 178 4.71 21.29 12.20
CA GLU A 178 3.86 22.06 11.29
C GLU A 178 3.50 21.26 10.02
N LEU A 179 4.40 20.42 9.51
CA LEU A 179 4.09 19.49 8.40
C LEU A 179 2.97 18.53 8.82
N ILE A 180 3.05 17.93 10.00
CA ILE A 180 2.00 17.05 10.53
C ILE A 180 0.66 17.79 10.65
N ASP A 181 0.66 19.02 11.14
CA ASP A 181 -0.56 19.83 11.27
C ASP A 181 -1.19 20.17 9.90
N ILE A 182 -0.36 20.43 8.88
CA ILE A 182 -0.83 20.63 7.49
C ILE A 182 -1.47 19.35 6.95
N ILE A 183 -0.84 18.21 7.17
CA ILE A 183 -1.35 16.91 6.72
C ILE A 183 -2.67 16.59 7.42
N SER A 184 -2.75 16.81 8.74
CA SER A 184 -3.95 16.60 9.55
C SER A 184 -5.13 17.44 9.06
N LYS A 185 -4.93 18.75 8.84
CA LYS A 185 -5.96 19.63 8.26
C LYS A 185 -6.44 19.14 6.89
N LYS A 186 -5.52 18.72 6.03
CA LYS A 186 -5.86 18.19 4.71
C LYS A 186 -6.64 16.86 4.79
N ALA A 187 -6.35 16.03 5.79
CA ALA A 187 -7.13 14.81 6.06
C ALA A 187 -8.57 15.15 6.47
N ASP A 188 -8.76 16.16 7.36
CA ASP A 188 -10.08 16.62 7.80
C ASP A 188 -10.93 17.19 6.64
N GLU A 189 -10.31 17.96 5.74
CA GLU A 189 -10.98 18.52 4.54
C GLU A 189 -11.44 17.44 3.56
N THR A 190 -10.75 16.30 3.54
CA THR A 190 -11.09 15.19 2.64
C THR A 190 -12.04 14.17 3.25
N GLU A 191 -12.30 14.25 4.55
CA GLU A 191 -13.23 13.37 5.26
C GLU A 191 -14.70 13.82 5.09
N LYS A 192 -14.92 15.08 4.75
CA LYS A 192 -16.23 15.68 4.44
C LYS A 192 -16.63 15.38 2.99
#